data_25ffb0c4f9af1272ae86840db6bd1847
#
_entry.id   25ffb0c4f9af1272ae86840db6bd1847
#
_cell.length_a   1.000
_cell.length_b   1.000
_cell.length_c   1.000
_cell.angle_alpha   90.00
_cell.angle_beta   90.00
_cell.angle_gamma   90.00
#
_symmetry.space_group_name_H-M   'P 1'
#
loop_
_entity.id
_entity.type
_entity.pdbx_description
1 polymer ?
#
loop_
_entity_poly.entity_id
_entity_poly.type
_entity_poly.pdbx_seq_one_letter_code
_entity_poly.pdbx_strand_id
1 'polypeptide(L)'
;MTLHMTISSFQKQLTTQITDFLSTKVISESSKQAYAYDLKQFTTLISGQIDQTTLKLYENQLKEWKPSVQKRKRSAVNQFLLYLYQKGELAKFFKLSEMVTLPSQEDKLQILDLSSLYEGREGAGKLACLLILELGLLPSEILELNWSDIDLDFGVLTVAKGTTKRVLRLEADLKQYLLAIKDVNSQGLLLGKV
;
A
#
# COMPACT_ATOMS: atom_id res chain seq x y z
N MET A 1 14.15 2.03 44.22
CA MET A 1 12.73 1.61 44.30
C MET A 1 12.26 1.32 42.87
N THR A 2 12.30 0.07 42.46
CA THR A 2 11.90 -0.35 41.12
C THR A 2 10.39 -0.58 41.16
N LEU A 3 9.61 0.34 40.58
CA LEU A 3 8.16 0.15 40.42
C LEU A 3 7.95 -1.04 39.48
N HIS A 4 7.49 -2.16 40.03
CA HIS A 4 6.94 -3.25 39.23
C HIS A 4 5.68 -2.75 38.53
N MET A 5 5.83 -2.25 37.29
CA MET A 5 4.69 -2.02 36.42
C MET A 5 3.94 -3.35 36.21
N THR A 6 2.67 -3.38 36.51
CA THR A 6 1.84 -4.54 36.17
C THR A 6 1.73 -4.64 34.66
N ILE A 7 1.61 -5.87 34.11
CA ILE A 7 1.47 -6.13 32.66
C ILE A 7 0.36 -5.25 32.04
N SER A 8 -0.73 -5.03 32.77
CA SER A 8 -1.84 -4.16 32.34
C SER A 8 -1.46 -2.69 32.20
N SER A 9 -0.61 -2.15 33.09
CA SER A 9 -0.15 -0.76 32.99
C SER A 9 0.82 -0.55 31.83
N PHE A 10 1.69 -1.50 31.59
CA PHE A 10 2.61 -1.48 30.45
C PHE A 10 1.86 -1.53 29.10
N GLN A 11 0.85 -2.40 28.98
CA GLN A 11 0.03 -2.47 27.76
C GLN A 11 -0.77 -1.20 27.52
N LYS A 12 -1.32 -0.58 28.57
CA LYS A 12 -1.99 0.73 28.45
C LYS A 12 -1.05 1.82 27.97
N GLN A 13 0.15 1.88 28.53
CA GLN A 13 1.18 2.85 28.11
C GLN A 13 1.53 2.65 26.62
N LEU A 14 1.80 1.42 26.19
CA LEU A 14 2.11 1.14 24.78
C LEU A 14 0.93 1.48 23.86
N THR A 15 -0.31 1.26 24.27
CA THR A 15 -1.48 1.63 23.47
C THR A 15 -1.55 3.14 23.24
N THR A 16 -1.30 3.95 24.27
CA THR A 16 -1.23 5.42 24.15
C THR A 16 -0.10 5.81 23.21
N GLN A 17 1.08 5.22 23.37
CA GLN A 17 2.24 5.50 22.52
C GLN A 17 2.02 5.10 21.04
N ILE A 18 1.24 4.05 20.77
CA ILE A 18 0.84 3.69 19.40
C ILE A 18 -0.04 4.79 18.79
N THR A 19 -1.01 5.30 19.54
CA THR A 19 -1.88 6.39 19.07
C THR A 19 -1.06 7.64 18.74
N ASP A 20 -0.15 8.02 19.65
CA ASP A 20 0.74 9.17 19.46
C ASP A 20 1.66 8.95 18.24
N PHE A 21 2.26 7.77 18.11
CA PHE A 21 3.09 7.42 16.96
C PHE A 21 2.32 7.55 15.63
N LEU A 22 1.10 7.01 15.57
CA LEU A 22 0.29 7.06 14.34
C LEU A 22 -0.16 8.47 13.99
N SER A 23 -0.36 9.34 14.98
CA SER A 23 -0.68 10.76 14.76
C SER A 23 0.46 11.52 14.09
N THR A 24 1.72 11.12 14.32
CA THR A 24 2.89 11.73 13.68
C THR A 24 3.12 11.30 12.24
N LYS A 25 2.38 10.27 11.76
CA LYS A 25 2.60 9.70 10.42
C LYS A 25 1.76 10.38 9.35
N VAL A 26 2.42 10.79 8.27
CA VAL A 26 1.78 11.29 7.05
C VAL A 26 1.57 10.12 6.11
N ILE A 27 0.56 9.30 6.38
CA ILE A 27 0.16 8.13 5.59
C ILE A 27 -1.36 8.07 5.48
N SER A 28 -1.89 7.30 4.52
CA SER A 28 -3.34 7.14 4.34
C SER A 28 -4.01 6.53 5.58
N GLU A 29 -5.29 6.82 5.80
CA GLU A 29 -6.04 6.25 6.93
C GLU A 29 -6.08 4.72 6.91
N SER A 30 -6.18 4.10 5.74
CA SER A 30 -6.09 2.64 5.60
C SER A 30 -4.72 2.09 6.04
N SER A 31 -3.65 2.82 5.76
CA SER A 31 -2.30 2.46 6.23
C SER A 31 -2.16 2.63 7.75
N LYS A 32 -2.74 3.71 8.31
CA LYS A 32 -2.76 3.91 9.78
C LYS A 32 -3.49 2.78 10.48
N GLN A 33 -4.67 2.38 9.97
CA GLN A 33 -5.45 1.27 10.52
C GLN A 33 -4.67 -0.05 10.46
N ALA A 34 -4.00 -0.34 9.33
CA ALA A 34 -3.18 -1.52 9.19
C ALA A 34 -2.01 -1.54 10.20
N TYR A 35 -1.34 -0.39 10.38
CA TYR A 35 -0.25 -0.25 11.35
C TYR A 35 -0.78 -0.37 12.80
N ALA A 36 -1.92 0.26 13.11
CA ALA A 36 -2.55 0.13 14.42
C ALA A 36 -2.82 -1.34 14.79
N TYR A 37 -3.39 -2.10 13.83
CA TYR A 37 -3.65 -3.52 14.00
C TYR A 37 -2.36 -4.34 14.22
N ASP A 38 -1.34 -4.11 13.38
CA ASP A 38 -0.07 -4.81 13.47
C ASP A 38 0.65 -4.51 14.80
N LEU A 39 0.65 -3.26 15.23
CA LEU A 39 1.27 -2.85 16.48
C LEU A 39 0.50 -3.36 17.71
N LYS A 40 -0.84 -3.41 17.65
CA LYS A 40 -1.64 -4.02 18.70
C LYS A 40 -1.31 -5.51 18.87
N GLN A 41 -1.14 -6.25 17.78
CA GLN A 41 -0.73 -7.65 17.85
C GLN A 41 0.69 -7.79 18.44
N PHE A 42 1.62 -6.93 18.04
CA PHE A 42 2.96 -6.89 18.59
C PHE A 42 2.93 -6.67 20.11
N THR A 43 2.20 -5.66 20.60
CA THR A 43 2.11 -5.34 22.03
C THR A 43 1.41 -6.41 22.86
N THR A 44 0.51 -7.17 22.25
CA THR A 44 -0.12 -8.32 22.95
C THR A 44 0.88 -9.45 23.20
N LEU A 45 1.82 -9.65 22.29
CA LEU A 45 2.86 -10.67 22.40
C LEU A 45 3.99 -10.33 23.37
N ILE A 46 4.41 -9.06 23.37
CA ILE A 46 5.41 -8.60 24.32
C ILE A 46 4.77 -8.32 25.67
N SER A 47 4.70 -9.34 26.50
CA SER A 47 4.16 -9.23 27.85
C SER A 47 5.21 -8.68 28.81
N GLY A 48 5.24 -7.36 29.02
CA GLY A 48 5.97 -6.74 30.13
C GLY A 48 7.18 -5.90 29.76
N GLN A 49 7.95 -6.21 28.72
CA GLN A 49 9.12 -5.39 28.29
C GLN A 49 9.51 -5.65 26.84
N ILE A 50 10.13 -4.63 26.24
CA ILE A 50 10.73 -4.74 24.91
C ILE A 50 12.22 -5.06 25.09
N ASP A 51 12.59 -6.30 24.79
CA ASP A 51 13.98 -6.78 24.83
C ASP A 51 14.28 -7.71 23.65
N GLN A 52 15.54 -8.17 23.59
CA GLN A 52 15.98 -9.05 22.53
C GLN A 52 15.22 -10.38 22.47
N THR A 53 14.80 -10.90 23.63
CA THR A 53 14.12 -12.19 23.75
C THR A 53 12.70 -12.08 23.21
N THR A 54 11.95 -11.06 23.64
CA THR A 54 10.59 -10.80 23.18
C THR A 54 10.53 -10.48 21.69
N LEU A 55 11.54 -9.77 21.16
CA LEU A 55 11.65 -9.51 19.72
C LEU A 55 11.94 -10.78 18.91
N LYS A 56 12.79 -11.68 19.40
CA LYS A 56 13.01 -12.98 18.75
C LYS A 56 11.75 -13.85 18.74
N LEU A 57 10.97 -13.85 19.81
CA LEU A 57 9.68 -14.55 19.85
C LEU A 57 8.71 -14.00 18.80
N TYR A 58 8.63 -12.67 18.68
CA TYR A 58 7.82 -12.04 17.64
C TYR A 58 8.31 -12.36 16.23
N GLU A 59 9.64 -12.35 16.00
CA GLU A 59 10.23 -12.74 14.70
C GLU A 59 9.89 -14.18 14.31
N ASN A 60 9.87 -15.10 15.27
CA ASN A 60 9.49 -16.49 15.00
C ASN A 60 8.02 -16.59 14.62
N GLN A 61 7.14 -15.85 15.29
CA GLN A 61 5.73 -15.83 14.93
C GLN A 61 5.49 -15.18 13.56
N LEU A 62 6.29 -14.18 13.17
CA LEU A 62 6.17 -13.58 11.85
C LEU A 62 6.36 -14.59 10.71
N LYS A 63 7.13 -15.67 10.92
CA LYS A 63 7.38 -16.69 9.89
C LYS A 63 6.12 -17.45 9.45
N GLU A 64 5.07 -17.46 10.28
CA GLU A 64 3.78 -18.08 9.97
C GLU A 64 2.94 -17.27 8.95
N TRP A 65 3.33 -16.01 8.70
CA TRP A 65 2.59 -15.13 7.81
C TRP A 65 3.18 -15.10 6.40
N LYS A 66 2.36 -14.73 5.42
CA LYS A 66 2.82 -14.52 4.04
C LYS A 66 3.93 -13.45 3.98
N PRO A 67 4.91 -13.56 3.08
CA PRO A 67 6.05 -12.64 3.01
C PRO A 67 5.67 -11.15 2.95
N SER A 68 4.63 -10.80 2.19
CA SER A 68 4.14 -9.43 2.09
C SER A 68 3.62 -8.89 3.43
N VAL A 69 2.92 -9.74 4.21
CA VAL A 69 2.43 -9.40 5.55
C VAL A 69 3.58 -9.26 6.53
N GLN A 70 4.56 -10.17 6.49
CA GLN A 70 5.76 -10.08 7.31
C GLN A 70 6.51 -8.76 7.07
N LYS A 71 6.70 -8.37 5.79
CA LYS A 71 7.37 -7.11 5.41
C LYS A 71 6.64 -5.90 6.01
N ARG A 72 5.31 -5.84 5.89
CA ARG A 72 4.51 -4.75 6.46
C ARG A 72 4.61 -4.70 7.98
N LYS A 73 4.44 -5.83 8.67
CA LYS A 73 4.53 -5.93 10.14
C LYS A 73 5.90 -5.53 10.66
N ARG A 74 6.98 -5.99 10.02
CA ARG A 74 8.36 -5.59 10.36
C ARG A 74 8.55 -4.08 10.20
N SER A 75 8.03 -3.51 9.11
CA SER A 75 8.11 -2.06 8.86
C SER A 75 7.39 -1.28 9.96
N ALA A 76 6.16 -1.66 10.31
CA ALA A 76 5.38 -0.99 11.35
C ALA A 76 6.10 -1.05 12.71
N VAL A 77 6.55 -2.25 13.12
CA VAL A 77 7.23 -2.45 14.42
C VAL A 77 8.58 -1.73 14.45
N ASN A 78 9.41 -1.83 13.42
CA ASN A 78 10.71 -1.14 13.40
C ASN A 78 10.57 0.37 13.49
N GLN A 79 9.58 0.95 12.81
CA GLN A 79 9.31 2.39 12.91
C GLN A 79 8.79 2.79 14.29
N PHE A 80 7.98 1.95 14.92
CA PHE A 80 7.51 2.19 16.28
C PHE A 80 8.63 2.06 17.32
N LEU A 81 9.50 1.05 17.20
CA LEU A 81 10.68 0.90 18.07
C LEU A 81 11.63 2.10 17.95
N LEU A 82 11.84 2.63 16.74
CA LEU A 82 12.61 3.83 16.51
C LEU A 82 11.97 5.05 17.20
N TYR A 83 10.66 5.19 17.07
CA TYR A 83 9.90 6.26 17.74
C TYR A 83 10.03 6.19 19.26
N LEU A 84 9.88 4.99 19.86
CA LEU A 84 10.05 4.80 21.30
C LEU A 84 11.47 5.14 21.77
N TYR A 85 12.48 4.74 21.00
CA TYR A 85 13.86 5.06 21.28
C TYR A 85 14.12 6.58 21.23
N GLN A 86 13.61 7.26 20.20
CA GLN A 86 13.73 8.73 20.08
C GLN A 86 13.01 9.50 21.19
N LYS A 87 11.95 8.92 21.76
CA LYS A 87 11.24 9.47 22.92
C LYS A 87 11.94 9.17 24.25
N GLY A 88 13.03 8.40 24.26
CA GLY A 88 13.70 7.99 25.48
C GLY A 88 12.99 6.88 26.29
N GLU A 89 11.97 6.26 25.71
CA GLU A 89 11.22 5.16 26.34
C GLU A 89 11.98 3.82 26.28
N LEU A 90 12.99 3.72 25.42
CA LEU A 90 13.89 2.57 25.33
C LEU A 90 15.32 3.01 25.61
N ALA A 91 15.98 2.31 26.52
CA ALA A 91 17.37 2.58 26.88
C ALA A 91 18.37 2.34 25.72
N LYS A 92 18.01 1.47 24.77
CA LYS A 92 18.77 1.19 23.56
C LYS A 92 17.86 0.96 22.37
N PHE A 93 18.39 1.20 21.17
CA PHE A 93 17.66 0.94 19.94
C PHE A 93 17.57 -0.56 19.63
N PHE A 94 16.36 -1.00 19.31
CA PHE A 94 16.08 -2.35 18.86
C PHE A 94 15.52 -2.32 17.43
N LYS A 95 15.86 -3.33 16.64
CA LYS A 95 15.35 -3.51 15.29
C LYS A 95 15.12 -5.01 15.04
N LEU A 96 13.99 -5.34 14.43
CA LEU A 96 13.77 -6.68 13.89
C LEU A 96 14.72 -6.93 12.71
N SER A 97 15.21 -8.14 12.56
CA SER A 97 16.10 -8.52 11.46
C SER A 97 15.42 -8.28 10.11
N GLU A 98 16.21 -7.96 9.10
CA GLU A 98 15.71 -7.84 7.74
C GLU A 98 15.32 -9.23 7.21
N MET A 99 14.25 -9.28 6.42
CA MET A 99 13.95 -10.51 5.69
C MET A 99 15.05 -10.71 4.64
N VAL A 100 15.78 -11.80 4.76
CA VAL A 100 16.54 -12.32 3.62
C VAL A 100 15.49 -12.87 2.65
N THR A 101 14.99 -12.05 1.76
CA THR A 101 14.31 -12.56 0.58
C THR A 101 15.39 -13.18 -0.29
N LEU A 102 15.50 -14.51 -0.25
CA LEU A 102 16.15 -15.20 -1.35
C LEU A 102 15.42 -14.71 -2.61
N PRO A 103 16.15 -14.30 -3.67
CA PRO A 103 15.50 -13.99 -4.93
C PRO A 103 14.63 -15.20 -5.23
N SER A 104 13.30 -14.98 -5.34
CA SER A 104 12.41 -15.99 -5.89
C SER A 104 13.05 -16.41 -7.20
N GLN A 105 13.19 -17.73 -7.41
CA GLN A 105 13.47 -18.22 -8.75
C GLN A 105 12.62 -17.38 -9.67
N GLU A 106 13.25 -16.76 -10.67
CA GLU A 106 12.54 -15.95 -11.66
C GLU A 106 11.33 -16.75 -12.06
N ASP A 107 10.16 -16.37 -11.52
CA ASP A 107 8.90 -16.82 -12.08
C ASP A 107 9.01 -16.37 -13.54
N LYS A 108 9.27 -17.33 -14.43
CA LYS A 108 9.24 -17.08 -15.86
C LYS A 108 7.92 -16.38 -16.07
N LEU A 109 7.97 -15.09 -16.36
CA LEU A 109 6.81 -14.30 -16.71
C LEU A 109 6.14 -15.07 -17.84
N GLN A 110 5.15 -15.91 -17.52
CA GLN A 110 4.26 -16.44 -18.52
C GLN A 110 3.56 -15.22 -19.07
N ILE A 111 3.83 -14.91 -20.33
CA ILE A 111 3.06 -13.92 -21.07
C ILE A 111 1.65 -14.52 -21.14
N LEU A 112 0.82 -14.14 -20.16
CA LEU A 112 -0.59 -14.52 -20.18
C LEU A 112 -1.24 -13.69 -21.27
N ASP A 113 -1.87 -14.38 -22.22
CA ASP A 113 -2.77 -13.70 -23.15
C ASP A 113 -3.99 -13.21 -22.36
N LEU A 114 -4.01 -11.90 -22.12
CA LEU A 114 -5.06 -11.22 -21.36
C LEU A 114 -6.18 -10.70 -22.27
N SER A 115 -6.11 -10.95 -23.58
CA SER A 115 -7.13 -10.50 -24.55
C SER A 115 -8.53 -11.00 -24.18
N SER A 116 -8.62 -12.22 -23.65
CA SER A 116 -9.87 -12.81 -23.17
C SER A 116 -10.57 -12.00 -22.07
N LEU A 117 -9.86 -11.11 -21.36
CA LEU A 117 -10.44 -10.26 -20.31
C LEU A 117 -11.30 -9.12 -20.90
N TYR A 118 -11.03 -8.70 -22.13
CA TYR A 118 -11.74 -7.60 -22.78
C TYR A 118 -12.36 -8.00 -24.14
N GLU A 119 -12.02 -9.16 -24.72
CA GLU A 119 -12.70 -9.70 -25.89
C GLU A 119 -14.18 -9.94 -25.59
N GLY A 120 -15.05 -9.50 -26.51
CA GLY A 120 -16.50 -9.59 -26.32
C GLY A 120 -17.11 -8.65 -25.29
N ARG A 121 -16.32 -7.77 -24.67
CA ARG A 121 -16.80 -6.69 -23.81
C ARG A 121 -16.86 -5.38 -24.60
N GLU A 122 -17.84 -4.55 -24.31
CA GLU A 122 -18.01 -3.22 -24.91
C GLU A 122 -18.13 -2.15 -23.82
N GLY A 123 -17.96 -0.89 -24.22
CA GLY A 123 -18.14 0.26 -23.34
C GLY A 123 -17.12 0.38 -22.21
N ALA A 124 -17.61 0.84 -21.06
CA ALA A 124 -16.77 1.18 -19.90
C ALA A 124 -15.94 0.01 -19.38
N GLY A 125 -16.46 -1.22 -19.45
CA GLY A 125 -15.74 -2.42 -19.00
C GLY A 125 -14.52 -2.73 -19.84
N LYS A 126 -14.61 -2.63 -21.15
CA LYS A 126 -13.47 -2.81 -22.07
C LYS A 126 -12.43 -1.72 -21.86
N LEU A 127 -12.88 -0.47 -21.77
CA LEU A 127 -12.00 0.67 -21.53
C LEU A 127 -11.23 0.53 -20.22
N ALA A 128 -11.91 0.16 -19.14
CA ALA A 128 -11.24 -0.06 -17.85
C ALA A 128 -10.17 -1.16 -17.94
N CYS A 129 -10.47 -2.29 -18.61
CA CYS A 129 -9.48 -3.35 -18.81
C CYS A 129 -8.26 -2.86 -19.59
N LEU A 130 -8.45 -2.14 -20.70
CA LEU A 130 -7.35 -1.60 -21.50
C LEU A 130 -6.49 -0.62 -20.71
N LEU A 131 -7.10 0.29 -19.94
CA LEU A 131 -6.39 1.24 -19.10
C LEU A 131 -5.54 0.56 -18.01
N ILE A 132 -6.04 -0.55 -17.44
CA ILE A 132 -5.28 -1.34 -16.47
C ILE A 132 -4.14 -2.10 -17.14
N LEU A 133 -4.41 -2.77 -18.23
CA LEU A 133 -3.46 -3.70 -18.87
C LEU A 133 -2.35 -2.97 -19.62
N GLU A 134 -2.69 -1.92 -20.37
CA GLU A 134 -1.71 -1.20 -21.19
C GLU A 134 -0.98 -0.10 -20.44
N LEU A 135 -1.69 0.61 -19.55
CA LEU A 135 -1.13 1.76 -18.84
C LEU A 135 -0.82 1.51 -17.37
N GLY A 136 -1.18 0.35 -16.82
CA GLY A 136 -0.97 0.01 -15.42
C GLY A 136 -1.71 0.94 -14.45
N LEU A 137 -2.88 1.44 -14.83
CA LEU A 137 -3.68 2.31 -13.98
C LEU A 137 -4.33 1.53 -12.84
N LEU A 138 -4.37 2.16 -11.68
CA LEU A 138 -5.13 1.63 -10.54
C LEU A 138 -6.64 1.90 -10.74
N PRO A 139 -7.53 1.01 -10.25
CA PRO A 139 -8.96 1.25 -10.31
C PRO A 139 -9.40 2.61 -9.74
N SER A 140 -8.75 3.06 -8.65
CA SER A 140 -9.02 4.38 -8.05
C SER A 140 -8.63 5.55 -8.97
N GLU A 141 -7.57 5.39 -9.78
CA GLU A 141 -7.15 6.41 -10.74
C GLU A 141 -8.13 6.48 -11.92
N ILE A 142 -8.59 5.32 -12.39
CA ILE A 142 -9.53 5.23 -13.51
C ILE A 142 -10.89 5.89 -13.18
N LEU A 143 -11.35 5.74 -11.94
CA LEU A 143 -12.62 6.36 -11.50
C LEU A 143 -12.57 7.89 -11.43
N GLU A 144 -11.37 8.47 -11.31
CA GLU A 144 -11.15 9.91 -11.24
C GLU A 144 -10.78 10.53 -12.59
N LEU A 145 -10.51 9.70 -13.63
CA LEU A 145 -10.13 10.17 -14.96
C LEU A 145 -11.25 10.90 -15.67
N ASN A 146 -10.89 12.04 -16.27
CA ASN A 146 -11.76 12.84 -17.10
C ASN A 146 -11.30 12.82 -18.56
N TRP A 147 -12.17 13.12 -19.48
CA TRP A 147 -11.82 13.31 -20.88
C TRP A 147 -10.80 14.42 -21.09
N SER A 148 -10.79 15.44 -20.23
CA SER A 148 -9.78 16.51 -20.23
C SER A 148 -8.37 16.07 -19.90
N ASP A 149 -8.22 14.88 -19.29
CA ASP A 149 -6.90 14.33 -18.94
C ASP A 149 -6.25 13.60 -20.13
N ILE A 150 -6.98 13.46 -21.24
CA ILE A 150 -6.55 12.77 -22.45
C ILE A 150 -6.31 13.76 -23.57
N ASP A 151 -5.09 13.79 -24.05
CA ASP A 151 -4.72 14.50 -25.27
C ASP A 151 -4.53 13.49 -26.40
N LEU A 152 -5.55 13.37 -27.24
CA LEU A 152 -5.55 12.42 -28.36
C LEU A 152 -4.64 12.89 -29.51
N ASP A 153 -4.39 14.18 -29.65
CA ASP A 153 -3.50 14.70 -30.70
C ASP A 153 -2.06 14.30 -30.41
N PHE A 154 -1.61 14.55 -29.19
CA PHE A 154 -0.28 14.13 -28.73
C PHE A 154 -0.23 12.65 -28.30
N GLY A 155 -1.37 11.96 -28.16
CA GLY A 155 -1.42 10.56 -27.76
C GLY A 155 -0.93 10.34 -26.33
N VAL A 156 -1.35 11.20 -25.41
CA VAL A 156 -0.95 11.13 -23.99
C VAL A 156 -2.15 11.20 -23.05
N LEU A 157 -1.99 10.59 -21.89
CA LEU A 157 -2.93 10.62 -20.78
C LEU A 157 -2.21 11.13 -19.53
N THR A 158 -2.78 12.09 -18.85
CA THR A 158 -2.25 12.66 -17.62
C THR A 158 -3.00 12.09 -16.42
N VAL A 159 -2.28 11.45 -15.50
CA VAL A 159 -2.85 10.92 -14.24
C VAL A 159 -2.36 11.77 -13.08
N ALA A 160 -3.28 12.36 -12.35
CA ALA A 160 -2.98 13.13 -11.15
C ALA A 160 -3.37 12.34 -9.89
N LYS A 161 -2.48 12.32 -8.89
CA LYS A 161 -2.76 11.75 -7.57
C LYS A 161 -2.17 12.63 -6.49
N GLY A 162 -3.01 13.38 -5.78
CA GLY A 162 -2.56 14.40 -4.85
C GLY A 162 -1.70 15.45 -5.55
N THR A 163 -0.46 15.63 -5.10
CA THR A 163 0.50 16.56 -5.71
C THR A 163 1.31 15.99 -6.87
N THR A 164 1.22 14.69 -7.10
CA THR A 164 2.00 13.99 -8.13
C THR A 164 1.21 13.87 -9.42
N LYS A 165 1.84 14.24 -10.54
CA LYS A 165 1.31 14.03 -11.89
C LYS A 165 2.25 13.13 -12.67
N ARG A 166 1.71 12.20 -13.45
CA ARG A 166 2.44 11.39 -14.40
C ARG A 166 1.76 11.45 -15.77
N VAL A 167 2.56 11.50 -16.82
CA VAL A 167 2.08 11.49 -18.20
C VAL A 167 2.41 10.12 -18.79
N LEU A 168 1.40 9.46 -19.33
CA LEU A 168 1.50 8.14 -19.94
C LEU A 168 1.25 8.26 -21.44
N ARG A 169 2.03 7.54 -22.24
CA ARG A 169 1.83 7.50 -23.69
C ARG A 169 0.74 6.48 -24.00
N LEU A 170 -0.17 6.85 -24.90
CA LEU A 170 -1.19 5.96 -25.42
C LEU A 170 -0.62 5.13 -26.57
N GLU A 171 -0.73 3.81 -26.47
CA GLU A 171 -0.43 2.92 -27.59
C GLU A 171 -1.49 3.07 -28.69
N ALA A 172 -1.15 2.65 -29.92
CA ALA A 172 -1.97 2.90 -31.10
C ALA A 172 -3.40 2.34 -30.97
N ASP A 173 -3.54 1.14 -30.45
CA ASP A 173 -4.83 0.45 -30.32
C ASP A 173 -5.74 1.14 -29.30
N LEU A 174 -5.21 1.51 -28.13
CA LEU A 174 -5.94 2.25 -27.12
C LEU A 174 -6.33 3.64 -27.61
N LYS A 175 -5.42 4.33 -28.33
CA LYS A 175 -5.71 5.63 -28.93
C LYS A 175 -6.86 5.52 -29.94
N GLN A 176 -6.83 4.53 -30.84
CA GLN A 176 -7.91 4.29 -31.81
C GLN A 176 -9.25 3.97 -31.10
N TYR A 177 -9.19 3.14 -30.05
CA TYR A 177 -10.39 2.84 -29.28
C TYR A 177 -10.98 4.08 -28.61
N LEU A 178 -10.14 4.93 -28.00
CA LEU A 178 -10.57 6.19 -27.39
C LEU A 178 -11.14 7.17 -28.44
N LEU A 179 -10.56 7.24 -29.63
CA LEU A 179 -11.11 8.03 -30.74
C LEU A 179 -12.48 7.54 -31.18
N ALA A 180 -12.69 6.22 -31.22
CA ALA A 180 -13.95 5.61 -31.64
C ALA A 180 -15.10 5.85 -30.65
N ILE A 181 -14.79 5.95 -29.34
CA ILE A 181 -15.80 6.14 -28.31
C ILE A 181 -15.99 7.61 -27.89
N LYS A 182 -15.12 8.50 -28.36
CA LYS A 182 -15.18 9.94 -28.06
C LYS A 182 -16.30 10.59 -28.87
N ASP A 183 -17.34 11.03 -28.20
CA ASP A 183 -18.40 11.86 -28.78
C ASP A 183 -18.02 13.35 -28.76
N VAL A 184 -18.62 14.14 -29.61
CA VAL A 184 -18.47 15.60 -29.66
C VAL A 184 -18.76 16.28 -28.31
N ASN A 185 -19.63 15.66 -27.49
CA ASN A 185 -20.00 16.11 -26.15
C ASN A 185 -19.32 15.35 -25.01
N SER A 186 -18.25 14.59 -25.28
CA SER A 186 -17.55 13.84 -24.23
C SER A 186 -16.88 14.80 -23.25
N GLN A 187 -17.54 15.05 -22.13
CA GLN A 187 -17.09 15.88 -21.02
C GLN A 187 -17.26 15.12 -19.70
N GLY A 188 -16.44 15.47 -18.70
CA GLY A 188 -16.50 14.85 -17.39
C GLY A 188 -15.76 13.50 -17.30
N LEU A 189 -16.24 12.62 -16.43
CA LEU A 189 -15.58 11.35 -16.14
C LEU A 189 -15.50 10.44 -17.35
N LEU A 190 -14.32 9.83 -17.57
CA LEU A 190 -14.03 8.97 -18.73
C LEU A 190 -14.95 7.74 -18.79
N LEU A 191 -15.22 7.09 -17.66
CA LEU A 191 -16.11 5.94 -17.57
C LEU A 191 -17.59 6.31 -17.37
N GLY A 192 -17.92 7.59 -17.28
CA GLY A 192 -19.25 8.04 -16.92
C GLY A 192 -19.55 7.90 -15.41
N LYS A 193 -20.75 8.30 -15.01
CA LYS A 193 -21.23 7.99 -13.65
C LYS A 193 -21.67 6.52 -13.64
N VAL A 194 -21.02 5.73 -12.80
CA VAL A 194 -21.48 4.37 -12.47
C VAL A 194 -22.72 4.48 -11.60
#